data_99feb78c3ea13e150dac1819feb0a1d5
#
_entry.id   99feb78c3ea13e150dac1819feb0a1d5
#
_cell.length_a   1.000
_cell.length_b   1.000
_cell.length_c   1.000
_cell.angle_alpha   90.00
_cell.angle_beta   90.00
_cell.angle_gamma   90.00
#
_symmetry.space_group_name_H-M   'P 1'
#
loop_
_entity.id
_entity.type
_entity.pdbx_description
1 polymer ?
#
loop_
_entity_poly.entity_id
_entity_poly.type
_entity_poly.pdbx_seq_one_letter_code
_entity_poly.pdbx_strand_id
1 'polypeptide(L)'
;MSSDLFVKICGVTSEADALLAVSLGASAVGFIFAPSSRQISVQLAGDIAKRLPEHVLTVGVFRNEAPQRVVEAVRVAGLGAAQLHGHESAEETQWVRARVPTVIKAFRAGESAIGRFVEFGADYLLVDGDNPGSGEVFDWRLAEGVADHHRLILSGGLRPDNVAQAVAHLRPAGVDVSSGVEAAPGRKDPLLVRDFVVQARRADAASMARDAVDAPAAEEPYDWRDA
;
A
#
# COMPACT_ATOMS: atom_id res chain seq x y z
N MET A 1 18.56 5.27 7.09
CA MET A 1 17.72 4.05 7.12
C MET A 1 17.31 3.78 5.68
N SER A 2 17.79 2.70 5.07
CA SER A 2 17.29 2.26 3.76
C SER A 2 15.83 1.86 3.97
N SER A 3 14.90 2.68 3.54
CA SER A 3 13.49 2.31 3.56
C SER A 3 13.25 1.45 2.33
N ASP A 4 13.28 0.13 2.50
CA ASP A 4 12.84 -0.78 1.46
C ASP A 4 11.42 -0.42 1.03
N LEU A 5 11.15 -0.47 -0.27
CA LEU A 5 9.80 -0.25 -0.82
C LEU A 5 8.76 -1.05 -0.05
N PHE A 6 7.70 -0.38 0.41
CA PHE A 6 6.57 -1.05 1.06
C PHE A 6 5.77 -1.86 0.02
N VAL A 7 5.64 -3.17 0.23
CA VAL A 7 4.89 -4.07 -0.66
C VAL A 7 3.71 -4.67 0.08
N LYS A 8 2.49 -4.36 -0.36
CA LYS A 8 1.25 -4.88 0.21
C LYS A 8 0.60 -5.91 -0.72
N ILE A 9 0.22 -7.06 -0.17
CA ILE A 9 -0.58 -8.09 -0.85
C ILE A 9 -2.00 -8.02 -0.29
N CYS A 10 -2.94 -7.55 -1.11
CA CYS A 10 -4.31 -7.26 -0.70
C CYS A 10 -5.29 -8.36 -1.08
N GLY A 11 -6.43 -8.45 -0.37
CA GLY A 11 -7.48 -9.43 -0.65
C GLY A 11 -7.07 -10.85 -0.28
N VAL A 12 -6.33 -11.01 0.80
CA VAL A 12 -5.96 -12.30 1.38
C VAL A 12 -7.19 -12.89 2.09
N THR A 13 -7.53 -14.15 1.77
CA THR A 13 -8.69 -14.85 2.30
C THR A 13 -8.37 -16.09 3.11
N SER A 14 -7.11 -16.51 3.13
CA SER A 14 -6.63 -17.68 3.83
C SER A 14 -5.33 -17.43 4.59
N GLU A 15 -5.10 -18.23 5.67
CA GLU A 15 -3.84 -18.22 6.39
C GLU A 15 -2.65 -18.62 5.48
N ALA A 16 -2.86 -19.61 4.62
CA ALA A 16 -1.83 -20.07 3.70
C ALA A 16 -1.34 -18.97 2.77
N ASP A 17 -2.27 -18.18 2.20
CA ASP A 17 -1.91 -17.04 1.33
C ASP A 17 -1.25 -15.90 2.12
N ALA A 18 -1.65 -15.68 3.37
CA ALA A 18 -1.03 -14.69 4.24
C ALA A 18 0.44 -15.05 4.55
N LEU A 19 0.68 -16.28 5.01
CA LEU A 19 2.02 -16.79 5.31
C LEU A 19 2.90 -16.83 4.04
N LEU A 20 2.33 -17.25 2.92
CA LEU A 20 2.99 -17.21 1.62
C LEU A 20 3.47 -15.79 1.27
N ALA A 21 2.58 -14.80 1.32
CA ALA A 21 2.93 -13.42 1.02
C ALA A 21 4.07 -12.91 1.90
N VAL A 22 4.00 -13.17 3.21
CA VAL A 22 5.03 -12.78 4.18
C VAL A 22 6.36 -13.48 3.91
N SER A 23 6.35 -14.80 3.65
CA SER A 23 7.56 -15.57 3.35
C SER A 23 8.27 -15.11 2.09
N LEU A 24 7.53 -14.51 1.15
CA LEU A 24 8.04 -13.95 -0.10
C LEU A 24 8.43 -12.46 0.02
N GLY A 25 8.34 -11.87 1.23
CA GLY A 25 8.84 -10.54 1.53
C GLY A 25 7.79 -9.42 1.43
N ALA A 26 6.50 -9.73 1.52
CA ALA A 26 5.48 -8.70 1.68
C ALA A 26 5.66 -7.94 3.00
N SER A 27 5.56 -6.60 2.94
CA SER A 27 5.58 -5.71 4.12
C SER A 27 4.22 -5.66 4.81
N ALA A 28 3.14 -5.94 4.06
CA ALA A 28 1.78 -5.91 4.58
C ALA A 28 0.86 -6.91 3.86
N VAL A 29 -0.20 -7.31 4.57
CA VAL A 29 -1.33 -8.07 4.02
C VAL A 29 -2.64 -7.33 4.25
N GLY A 30 -3.54 -7.36 3.25
CA GLY A 30 -4.85 -6.69 3.31
C GLY A 30 -6.00 -7.69 3.38
N PHE A 31 -6.92 -7.46 4.32
CA PHE A 31 -8.16 -8.21 4.51
C PHE A 31 -9.36 -7.34 4.14
N ILE A 32 -10.18 -7.78 3.20
CA ILE A 32 -11.30 -6.99 2.69
C ILE A 32 -12.55 -7.29 3.51
N PHE A 33 -13.13 -6.28 4.14
CA PHE A 33 -14.40 -6.37 4.86
C PHE A 33 -15.59 -5.84 4.05
N ALA A 34 -15.31 -5.07 2.99
CA ALA A 34 -16.33 -4.62 2.06
C ALA A 34 -16.86 -5.77 1.17
N PRO A 35 -18.10 -5.70 0.68
CA PRO A 35 -18.65 -6.69 -0.25
C PRO A 35 -17.75 -6.89 -1.48
N SER A 36 -17.24 -8.10 -1.63
CA SER A 36 -16.36 -8.49 -2.75
C SER A 36 -16.21 -10.02 -2.77
N SER A 37 -15.67 -10.56 -3.88
CA SER A 37 -15.27 -11.98 -3.97
C SER A 37 -14.13 -12.35 -3.01
N ARG A 38 -13.48 -11.36 -2.39
CA ARG A 38 -12.36 -11.51 -1.45
C ARG A 38 -12.75 -11.12 -0.02
N GLN A 39 -14.04 -10.96 0.24
CA GLN A 39 -14.52 -10.57 1.57
C GLN A 39 -14.29 -11.71 2.57
N ILE A 40 -13.78 -11.36 3.77
CA ILE A 40 -13.69 -12.27 4.90
C ILE A 40 -14.30 -11.66 6.15
N SER A 41 -14.55 -12.49 7.16
CA SER A 41 -15.05 -12.01 8.45
C SER A 41 -13.93 -11.38 9.29
N VAL A 42 -14.33 -10.48 10.20
CA VAL A 42 -13.40 -9.84 11.17
C VAL A 42 -12.70 -10.90 12.05
N GLN A 43 -13.44 -11.95 12.42
CA GLN A 43 -12.89 -13.07 13.22
C GLN A 43 -11.79 -13.81 12.47
N LEU A 44 -12.05 -14.21 11.22
CA LEU A 44 -11.06 -14.91 10.40
C LEU A 44 -9.81 -14.06 10.17
N ALA A 45 -9.99 -12.75 9.87
CA ALA A 45 -8.86 -11.83 9.73
C ALA A 45 -8.02 -11.76 11.02
N GLY A 46 -8.67 -11.70 12.19
CA GLY A 46 -8.00 -11.72 13.49
C GLY A 46 -7.26 -13.02 13.77
N ASP A 47 -7.83 -14.15 13.40
CA ASP A 47 -7.17 -15.46 13.59
C ASP A 47 -5.95 -15.61 12.68
N ILE A 48 -6.01 -15.09 11.45
CA ILE A 48 -4.85 -15.04 10.55
C ILE A 48 -3.80 -14.06 11.09
N ALA A 49 -4.20 -12.83 11.45
CA ALA A 49 -3.29 -11.78 11.90
C ALA A 49 -2.43 -12.22 13.10
N LYS A 50 -3.00 -12.95 14.06
CA LYS A 50 -2.27 -13.48 15.24
C LYS A 50 -1.13 -14.42 14.90
N ARG A 51 -1.10 -15.00 13.70
CA ARG A 51 -0.09 -15.97 13.25
C ARG A 51 1.00 -15.33 12.41
N LEU A 52 0.86 -14.04 12.06
CA LEU A 52 1.84 -13.32 11.28
C LEU A 52 2.90 -12.69 12.18
N PRO A 53 4.13 -12.51 11.68
CA PRO A 53 5.18 -11.80 12.40
C PRO A 53 4.76 -10.34 12.71
N GLU A 54 5.14 -9.82 13.87
CA GLU A 54 4.77 -8.48 14.35
C GLU A 54 5.21 -7.33 13.42
N HIS A 55 6.27 -7.52 12.64
CA HIS A 55 6.75 -6.52 11.70
C HIS A 55 5.90 -6.40 10.42
N VAL A 56 4.98 -7.34 10.19
CA VAL A 56 4.09 -7.33 9.04
C VAL A 56 2.84 -6.51 9.36
N LEU A 57 2.59 -5.46 8.58
CA LEU A 57 1.40 -4.64 8.78
C LEU A 57 0.15 -5.37 8.30
N THR A 58 -0.80 -5.58 9.21
CA THR A 58 -2.11 -6.15 8.89
C THR A 58 -3.13 -5.03 8.65
N VAL A 59 -3.76 -5.02 7.48
CA VAL A 59 -4.61 -3.93 7.01
C VAL A 59 -6.04 -4.41 6.78
N GLY A 60 -7.01 -3.81 7.48
CA GLY A 60 -8.43 -3.98 7.18
C GLY A 60 -8.88 -3.00 6.10
N VAL A 61 -9.51 -3.50 5.03
CA VAL A 61 -9.99 -2.67 3.91
C VAL A 61 -11.50 -2.49 4.02
N PHE A 62 -11.93 -1.24 4.07
CA PHE A 62 -13.31 -0.81 4.25
C PHE A 62 -13.75 0.07 3.08
N ARG A 63 -15.05 0.10 2.81
CA ARG A 63 -15.63 0.96 1.78
C ARG A 63 -16.97 1.51 2.24
N ASN A 64 -17.02 2.81 2.48
CA ASN A 64 -18.21 3.53 2.97
C ASN A 64 -18.80 2.91 4.25
N GLU A 65 -17.95 2.40 5.14
CA GLU A 65 -18.37 1.84 6.42
C GLU A 65 -18.38 2.94 7.49
N ALA A 66 -19.31 2.85 8.44
CA ALA A 66 -19.38 3.79 9.56
C ALA A 66 -18.04 3.82 10.35
N PRO A 67 -17.48 4.99 10.66
CA PRO A 67 -16.17 5.12 11.34
C PRO A 67 -16.05 4.29 12.62
N GLN A 68 -17.13 4.19 13.40
CA GLN A 68 -17.20 3.41 14.63
C GLN A 68 -17.00 1.91 14.36
N ARG A 69 -17.61 1.38 13.29
CA ARG A 69 -17.46 -0.01 12.88
C ARG A 69 -16.08 -0.32 12.34
N VAL A 70 -15.46 0.63 11.62
CA VAL A 70 -14.06 0.52 11.18
C VAL A 70 -13.15 0.33 12.39
N VAL A 71 -13.23 1.21 13.38
CA VAL A 71 -12.41 1.15 14.60
C VAL A 71 -12.67 -0.14 15.38
N GLU A 72 -13.94 -0.53 15.53
CA GLU A 72 -14.30 -1.77 16.22
C GLU A 72 -13.71 -3.01 15.52
N ALA A 73 -13.84 -3.10 14.20
CA ALA A 73 -13.32 -4.23 13.42
C ALA A 73 -11.79 -4.33 13.53
N VAL A 74 -11.08 -3.20 13.40
CA VAL A 74 -9.61 -3.15 13.57
C VAL A 74 -9.21 -3.63 14.96
N ARG A 75 -9.90 -3.13 16.00
CA ARG A 75 -9.61 -3.51 17.39
C ARG A 75 -9.90 -5.00 17.66
N VAL A 76 -11.05 -5.51 17.21
CA VAL A 76 -11.47 -6.91 17.44
C VAL A 76 -10.54 -7.88 16.73
N ALA A 77 -10.14 -7.57 15.49
CA ALA A 77 -9.22 -8.40 14.74
C ALA A 77 -7.74 -8.16 15.11
N GLY A 78 -7.42 -7.15 15.93
CA GLY A 78 -6.04 -6.82 16.31
C GLY A 78 -5.19 -6.36 15.13
N LEU A 79 -5.77 -5.62 14.17
CA LEU A 79 -5.07 -5.16 12.99
C LEU A 79 -4.26 -3.89 13.26
N GLY A 80 -3.16 -3.71 12.53
CA GLY A 80 -2.29 -2.55 12.62
C GLY A 80 -2.78 -1.32 11.84
N ALA A 81 -3.67 -1.52 10.84
CA ALA A 81 -4.11 -0.43 9.98
C ALA A 81 -5.55 -0.58 9.47
N ALA A 82 -6.17 0.57 9.14
CA ALA A 82 -7.39 0.67 8.35
C ALA A 82 -7.11 1.33 7.00
N GLN A 83 -7.59 0.73 5.91
CA GLN A 83 -7.63 1.33 4.59
C GLN A 83 -9.06 1.74 4.27
N LEU A 84 -9.29 3.04 4.12
CA LEU A 84 -10.57 3.64 3.77
C LEU A 84 -10.63 3.80 2.24
N HIS A 85 -11.40 2.93 1.58
CA HIS A 85 -11.40 2.77 0.12
C HIS A 85 -12.73 3.17 -0.52
N GLY A 86 -13.46 4.05 0.13
CA GLY A 86 -14.73 4.60 -0.34
C GLY A 86 -14.68 6.12 -0.43
N HIS A 87 -15.85 6.74 -0.21
CA HIS A 87 -16.02 8.20 -0.23
C HIS A 87 -16.04 8.79 1.18
N GLU A 88 -15.30 8.14 2.11
CA GLU A 88 -15.18 8.64 3.48
C GLU A 88 -14.62 10.06 3.48
N SER A 89 -15.28 10.96 4.20
CA SER A 89 -14.91 12.37 4.30
C SER A 89 -13.59 12.57 5.07
N ALA A 90 -13.05 13.78 4.99
CA ALA A 90 -11.86 14.16 5.77
C ALA A 90 -12.13 14.03 7.28
N GLU A 91 -13.32 14.46 7.75
CA GLU A 91 -13.71 14.37 9.16
C GLU A 91 -13.79 12.91 9.62
N GLU A 92 -14.43 12.03 8.83
CA GLU A 92 -14.51 10.59 9.13
C GLU A 92 -13.12 9.95 9.15
N THR A 93 -12.27 10.30 8.20
CA THR A 93 -10.90 9.79 8.11
C THR A 93 -10.08 10.21 9.33
N GLN A 94 -10.12 11.50 9.71
CA GLN A 94 -9.45 12.01 10.91
C GLN A 94 -9.98 11.35 12.18
N TRP A 95 -11.30 11.11 12.26
CA TRP A 95 -11.91 10.45 13.41
C TRP A 95 -11.40 9.02 13.58
N VAL A 96 -11.26 8.27 12.48
CA VAL A 96 -10.67 6.92 12.47
C VAL A 96 -9.18 7.01 12.83
N ARG A 97 -8.44 7.96 12.24
CA ARG A 97 -6.99 8.13 12.47
C ARG A 97 -6.65 8.40 13.94
N ALA A 98 -7.52 9.09 14.65
CA ALA A 98 -7.32 9.33 16.08
C ALA A 98 -7.47 8.06 16.95
N ARG A 99 -7.91 6.92 16.38
CA ARG A 99 -8.27 5.68 17.11
C ARG A 99 -7.67 4.41 16.55
N VAL A 100 -7.03 4.48 15.40
CA VAL A 100 -6.37 3.36 14.70
C VAL A 100 -4.89 3.71 14.51
N PRO A 101 -3.96 2.77 14.71
CA PRO A 101 -2.52 3.07 14.66
C PRO A 101 -2.07 3.66 13.31
N THR A 102 -2.61 3.15 12.19
CA THR A 102 -2.27 3.61 10.84
C THR A 102 -3.52 3.68 9.98
N VAL A 103 -3.68 4.77 9.23
CA VAL A 103 -4.78 4.93 8.27
C VAL A 103 -4.21 5.18 6.87
N ILE A 104 -4.69 4.38 5.93
CA ILE A 104 -4.46 4.53 4.49
C ILE A 104 -5.75 5.07 3.89
N LYS A 105 -5.74 6.25 3.25
CA LYS A 105 -6.89 6.75 2.50
C LYS A 105 -6.67 6.49 1.01
N ALA A 106 -7.60 5.76 0.40
CA ALA A 106 -7.57 5.45 -1.02
C ALA A 106 -8.41 6.47 -1.81
N PHE A 107 -7.89 6.84 -2.98
CA PHE A 107 -8.55 7.67 -3.98
C PHE A 107 -8.42 7.02 -5.36
N ARG A 108 -9.32 7.35 -6.25
CA ARG A 108 -9.18 7.00 -7.66
C ARG A 108 -8.18 7.92 -8.34
N ALA A 109 -7.44 7.38 -9.28
CA ALA A 109 -6.55 8.19 -10.12
C ALA A 109 -7.32 9.34 -10.78
N GLY A 110 -6.74 10.56 -10.74
CA GLY A 110 -7.39 11.75 -11.27
C GLY A 110 -8.51 12.35 -10.40
N GLU A 111 -8.80 11.78 -9.24
CA GLU A 111 -9.78 12.36 -8.32
C GLU A 111 -9.28 13.69 -7.73
N SER A 112 -10.08 14.75 -7.82
CA SER A 112 -9.69 16.10 -7.37
C SER A 112 -9.35 16.18 -5.87
N ALA A 113 -9.89 15.25 -5.06
CA ALA A 113 -9.61 15.15 -3.63
C ALA A 113 -8.16 14.76 -3.31
N ILE A 114 -7.43 14.15 -4.26
CA ILE A 114 -5.99 13.81 -4.10
C ILE A 114 -5.18 15.06 -3.75
N GLY A 115 -5.40 16.18 -4.42
CA GLY A 115 -4.71 17.46 -4.17
C GLY A 115 -4.94 18.01 -2.75
N ARG A 116 -5.97 17.50 -2.04
CA ARG A 116 -6.31 17.88 -0.67
C ARG A 116 -6.08 16.77 0.34
N PHE A 117 -5.25 15.78 0.00
CA PHE A 117 -4.97 14.62 0.85
C PHE A 117 -4.59 14.99 2.29
N VAL A 118 -3.84 16.08 2.47
CA VAL A 118 -3.42 16.56 3.80
C VAL A 118 -4.63 16.84 4.72
N GLU A 119 -5.75 17.29 4.15
CA GLU A 119 -6.97 17.57 4.92
C GLU A 119 -7.58 16.30 5.53
N PHE A 120 -7.32 15.13 4.96
CA PHE A 120 -7.82 13.85 5.47
C PHE A 120 -7.05 13.36 6.71
N GLY A 121 -5.83 13.84 6.94
CA GLY A 121 -5.01 13.47 8.09
C GLY A 121 -4.60 12.00 8.12
N ALA A 122 -4.70 11.27 7.00
CA ALA A 122 -4.25 9.90 6.89
C ALA A 122 -2.72 9.79 6.82
N ASP A 123 -2.18 8.64 7.22
CA ASP A 123 -0.73 8.41 7.20
C ASP A 123 -0.21 8.15 5.79
N TYR A 124 -1.00 7.44 4.97
CA TYR A 124 -0.66 7.09 3.60
C TYR A 124 -1.81 7.40 2.65
N LEU A 125 -1.44 7.85 1.47
CA LEU A 125 -2.29 8.00 0.30
C LEU A 125 -2.16 6.76 -0.57
N LEU A 126 -3.26 6.09 -0.89
CA LEU A 126 -3.29 5.06 -1.90
C LEU A 126 -4.01 5.58 -3.14
N VAL A 127 -3.37 5.49 -4.31
CA VAL A 127 -3.99 5.81 -5.59
C VAL A 127 -4.28 4.51 -6.33
N ASP A 128 -5.56 4.30 -6.67
CA ASP A 128 -6.05 3.12 -7.38
C ASP A 128 -6.56 3.51 -8.78
N GLY A 129 -6.59 2.57 -9.69
CA GLY A 129 -7.20 2.76 -11.01
C GLY A 129 -8.71 3.02 -10.95
N ASP A 130 -9.30 3.40 -12.08
CA ASP A 130 -10.74 3.76 -12.19
C ASP A 130 -11.67 2.61 -11.82
N ASN A 131 -11.23 1.34 -12.01
CA ASN A 131 -11.98 0.13 -11.70
C ASN A 131 -11.25 -0.71 -10.65
N PRO A 132 -11.39 -0.43 -9.35
CA PRO A 132 -10.70 -1.17 -8.30
C PRO A 132 -10.95 -2.68 -8.38
N GLY A 133 -9.87 -3.47 -8.44
CA GLY A 133 -9.94 -4.93 -8.52
C GLY A 133 -10.20 -5.52 -9.91
N SER A 134 -10.34 -4.70 -10.97
CA SER A 134 -10.48 -5.17 -12.36
C SER A 134 -9.18 -5.73 -12.96
N GLY A 135 -8.03 -5.29 -12.45
CA GLY A 135 -6.73 -5.59 -13.02
C GLY A 135 -6.34 -4.73 -14.24
N GLU A 136 -7.15 -3.72 -14.57
CA GLU A 136 -6.82 -2.74 -15.61
C GLU A 136 -5.79 -1.74 -15.11
N VAL A 137 -4.76 -1.48 -15.93
CA VAL A 137 -3.72 -0.49 -15.65
C VAL A 137 -4.26 0.90 -15.99
N PHE A 138 -4.22 1.82 -15.04
CA PHE A 138 -4.53 3.22 -15.32
C PHE A 138 -3.29 4.01 -15.80
N ASP A 139 -3.52 5.20 -16.34
CA ASP A 139 -2.44 6.10 -16.74
C ASP A 139 -1.74 6.67 -15.49
N TRP A 140 -0.54 6.19 -15.17
CA TRP A 140 0.23 6.59 -14.00
C TRP A 140 0.55 8.08 -13.97
N ARG A 141 0.49 8.79 -15.10
CA ARG A 141 0.62 10.25 -15.16
C ARG A 141 -0.42 10.97 -14.31
N LEU A 142 -1.58 10.35 -14.06
CA LEU A 142 -2.61 10.88 -13.16
C LEU A 142 -2.19 10.88 -11.69
N ALA A 143 -1.13 10.17 -11.33
CA ALA A 143 -0.52 10.16 -10.01
C ALA A 143 0.75 11.03 -9.91
N GLU A 144 1.31 11.53 -11.04
CA GLU A 144 2.51 12.38 -11.06
C GLU A 144 2.35 13.68 -10.27
N GLY A 145 1.13 14.19 -10.14
CA GLY A 145 0.81 15.43 -9.41
C GLY A 145 0.69 15.27 -7.90
N VAL A 146 0.93 14.07 -7.36
CA VAL A 146 0.90 13.83 -5.92
C VAL A 146 2.17 14.41 -5.30
N ALA A 147 2.03 15.51 -4.59
CA ALA A 147 3.16 16.34 -4.13
C ALA A 147 4.09 15.66 -3.12
N ASP A 148 3.67 14.59 -2.47
CA ASP A 148 4.47 13.88 -1.47
C ASP A 148 4.54 12.37 -1.77
N HIS A 149 5.48 12.01 -2.64
CA HIS A 149 5.72 10.62 -3.02
C HIS A 149 6.12 9.72 -1.86
N HIS A 150 6.64 10.28 -0.74
CA HIS A 150 7.04 9.52 0.44
C HIS A 150 5.88 8.87 1.19
N ARG A 151 4.63 9.22 0.84
CA ARG A 151 3.43 8.67 1.45
C ARG A 151 2.51 8.00 0.43
N LEU A 152 2.93 7.94 -0.84
CA LEU A 152 2.14 7.35 -1.93
C LEU A 152 2.30 5.84 -1.96
N ILE A 153 1.17 5.12 -1.89
CA ILE A 153 1.05 3.71 -2.24
C ILE A 153 0.34 3.62 -3.59
N LEU A 154 1.00 3.03 -4.57
CA LEU A 154 0.43 2.83 -5.90
C LEU A 154 -0.32 1.51 -5.97
N SER A 155 -1.55 1.54 -6.47
CA SER A 155 -2.41 0.39 -6.72
C SER A 155 -3.02 0.45 -8.13
N GLY A 156 -3.95 -0.44 -8.47
CA GLY A 156 -4.68 -0.42 -9.73
C GLY A 156 -3.97 -1.11 -10.89
N GLY A 157 -4.35 -2.35 -11.17
CA GLY A 157 -3.86 -3.12 -12.30
C GLY A 157 -2.39 -3.50 -12.26
N LEU A 158 -1.74 -3.38 -11.11
CA LEU A 158 -0.35 -3.81 -10.96
C LEU A 158 -0.23 -5.33 -11.06
N ARG A 159 0.85 -5.77 -11.72
CA ARG A 159 1.21 -7.17 -11.97
C ARG A 159 2.73 -7.31 -12.00
N PRO A 160 3.27 -8.54 -11.95
CA PRO A 160 4.72 -8.76 -12.05
C PRO A 160 5.37 -8.15 -13.30
N ASP A 161 4.64 -8.09 -14.41
CA ASP A 161 5.14 -7.61 -15.71
C ASP A 161 5.17 -6.08 -15.85
N ASN A 162 4.49 -5.33 -14.97
CA ASN A 162 4.40 -3.87 -15.06
C ASN A 162 4.86 -3.12 -13.81
N VAL A 163 4.95 -3.77 -12.64
CA VAL A 163 5.27 -3.11 -11.37
C VAL A 163 6.65 -2.43 -11.38
N ALA A 164 7.64 -3.03 -12.05
CA ALA A 164 8.97 -2.43 -12.14
C ALA A 164 8.95 -1.08 -12.87
N GLN A 165 8.17 -0.97 -13.95
CA GLN A 165 8.00 0.28 -14.68
C GLN A 165 7.26 1.33 -13.82
N ALA A 166 6.21 0.93 -13.11
CA ALA A 166 5.45 1.80 -12.23
C ALA A 166 6.33 2.39 -11.10
N VAL A 167 7.13 1.55 -10.44
CA VAL A 167 8.07 1.97 -9.39
C VAL A 167 9.14 2.91 -9.94
N ALA A 168 9.75 2.58 -11.09
CA ALA A 168 10.78 3.41 -11.70
C ALA A 168 10.26 4.78 -12.14
N HIS A 169 8.97 4.87 -12.55
CA HIS A 169 8.36 6.09 -13.04
C HIS A 169 7.90 7.02 -11.90
N LEU A 170 7.17 6.48 -10.92
CA LEU A 170 6.54 7.27 -9.86
C LEU A 170 7.35 7.35 -8.56
N ARG A 171 8.29 6.41 -8.34
CA ARG A 171 9.06 6.30 -7.09
C ARG A 171 8.18 6.38 -5.84
N PRO A 172 7.12 5.56 -5.76
CA PRO A 172 6.20 5.62 -4.64
C PRO A 172 6.84 5.08 -3.36
N ALA A 173 6.27 5.43 -2.19
CA ALA A 173 6.65 4.81 -0.91
C ALA A 173 6.30 3.32 -0.88
N GLY A 174 5.30 2.89 -1.65
CA GLY A 174 4.90 1.49 -1.72
C GLY A 174 4.02 1.15 -2.90
N VAL A 175 3.78 -0.15 -3.05
CA VAL A 175 2.88 -0.74 -4.05
C VAL A 175 1.89 -1.69 -3.39
N ASP A 176 0.67 -1.72 -3.91
CA ASP A 176 -0.41 -2.59 -3.48
C ASP A 176 -0.95 -3.41 -4.64
N VAL A 177 -1.10 -4.71 -4.44
CA VAL A 177 -1.61 -5.62 -5.47
C VAL A 177 -2.63 -6.59 -4.90
N SER A 178 -3.70 -6.85 -5.68
CA SER A 178 -4.71 -7.86 -5.34
C SER A 178 -4.86 -8.88 -6.47
N SER A 179 -5.65 -8.58 -7.49
CA SER A 179 -5.96 -9.50 -8.60
C SER A 179 -4.74 -9.87 -9.46
N GLY A 180 -3.77 -8.96 -9.60
CA GLY A 180 -2.58 -9.15 -10.43
C GLY A 180 -1.64 -10.27 -9.98
N VAL A 181 -1.88 -10.85 -8.80
CA VAL A 181 -1.10 -11.97 -8.22
C VAL A 181 -2.00 -13.13 -7.80
N GLU A 182 -3.16 -13.30 -8.44
CA GLU A 182 -4.12 -14.35 -8.12
C GLU A 182 -4.18 -15.44 -9.20
N ALA A 183 -4.28 -16.69 -8.77
CA ALA A 183 -4.64 -17.83 -9.61
C ALA A 183 -6.15 -17.89 -9.89
N ALA A 184 -6.95 -17.40 -8.95
CA ALA A 184 -8.41 -17.21 -9.03
C ALA A 184 -8.83 -16.17 -7.99
N PRO A 185 -10.00 -15.51 -8.13
CA PRO A 185 -10.44 -14.52 -7.17
C PRO A 185 -10.37 -15.01 -5.72
N GLY A 186 -9.60 -14.30 -4.88
CA GLY A 186 -9.36 -14.64 -3.47
C GLY A 186 -8.33 -15.75 -3.22
N ARG A 187 -7.67 -16.29 -4.24
CA ARG A 187 -6.59 -17.28 -4.10
C ARG A 187 -5.31 -16.79 -4.75
N LYS A 188 -4.27 -16.56 -3.98
CA LYS A 188 -2.98 -16.08 -4.47
C LYS A 188 -2.22 -17.16 -5.23
N ASP A 189 -1.49 -16.75 -6.28
CA ASP A 189 -0.54 -17.58 -7.01
C ASP A 189 0.87 -17.38 -6.45
N PRO A 190 1.54 -18.43 -5.95
CA PRO A 190 2.87 -18.30 -5.33
C PRO A 190 3.93 -17.71 -6.27
N LEU A 191 3.87 -18.04 -7.56
CA LEU A 191 4.86 -17.55 -8.52
C LEU A 191 4.61 -16.07 -8.84
N LEU A 192 3.35 -15.68 -9.04
CA LEU A 192 2.99 -14.29 -9.30
C LEU A 192 3.30 -13.39 -8.09
N VAL A 193 3.02 -13.84 -6.85
CA VAL A 193 3.37 -13.08 -5.64
C VAL A 193 4.88 -12.90 -5.54
N ARG A 194 5.67 -13.99 -5.73
CA ARG A 194 7.13 -13.94 -5.72
C ARG A 194 7.66 -12.96 -6.75
N ASP A 195 7.21 -13.10 -7.99
CA ASP A 195 7.73 -12.31 -9.10
C ASP A 195 7.37 -10.83 -8.92
N PHE A 196 6.16 -10.53 -8.43
CA PHE A 196 5.75 -9.16 -8.11
C PHE A 196 6.67 -8.52 -7.06
N VAL A 197 6.89 -9.18 -5.93
CA VAL A 197 7.75 -8.67 -4.84
C VAL A 197 9.17 -8.46 -5.33
N VAL A 198 9.73 -9.43 -6.05
CA VAL A 198 11.10 -9.36 -6.58
C VAL A 198 11.25 -8.21 -7.58
N GLN A 199 10.31 -8.05 -8.52
CA GLN A 199 10.39 -6.99 -9.53
C GLN A 199 10.21 -5.60 -8.90
N ALA A 200 9.29 -5.43 -7.95
CA ALA A 200 9.06 -4.19 -7.25
C ALA A 200 10.33 -3.73 -6.49
N ARG A 201 10.92 -4.61 -5.68
CA ARG A 201 12.12 -4.29 -4.89
C ARG A 201 13.36 -4.05 -5.75
N ARG A 202 13.53 -4.80 -6.85
CA ARG A 202 14.64 -4.57 -7.79
C ARG A 202 14.55 -3.20 -8.45
N ALA A 203 13.36 -2.77 -8.85
CA ALA A 203 13.15 -1.46 -9.45
C ALA A 203 13.44 -0.32 -8.46
N ASP A 204 13.02 -0.47 -7.22
CA ASP A 204 13.28 0.48 -6.14
C ASP A 204 14.79 0.62 -5.87
N ALA A 205 15.50 -0.50 -5.66
CA ALA A 205 16.93 -0.51 -5.48
C ALA A 205 17.71 0.12 -6.65
N ALA A 206 17.27 -0.13 -7.89
CA ALA A 206 17.86 0.48 -9.08
C ALA A 206 17.60 1.99 -9.17
N SER A 207 16.46 2.47 -8.65
CA SER A 207 16.15 3.90 -8.58
C SER A 207 17.03 4.60 -7.53
N MET A 208 17.17 4.01 -6.35
CA MET A 208 18.05 4.51 -5.28
C MET A 208 19.51 4.56 -5.71
N ALA A 209 20.00 3.54 -6.42
CA ALA A 209 21.37 3.51 -6.92
C ALA A 209 21.65 4.64 -7.93
N ARG A 210 20.69 4.99 -8.78
CA ARG A 210 20.81 6.13 -9.70
C ARG A 210 20.90 7.46 -8.95
N ASP A 211 20.03 7.67 -7.96
CA ASP A 211 20.06 8.90 -7.15
C ASP A 211 21.37 9.09 -6.40
N ALA A 212 21.99 7.98 -5.93
CA ALA A 212 23.29 8.02 -5.27
C ALA A 212 24.43 8.40 -6.21
N VAL A 213 24.33 8.06 -7.51
CA VAL A 213 25.33 8.43 -8.53
C VAL A 213 25.14 9.87 -8.97
N ASP A 214 23.89 10.33 -9.09
CA ASP A 214 23.55 11.68 -9.54
C ASP A 214 23.63 12.73 -8.42
N ALA A 215 23.83 12.30 -7.16
CA ALA A 215 23.99 13.22 -6.04
C ALA A 215 25.25 14.09 -6.25
N PRO A 216 25.16 15.43 -6.12
CA PRO A 216 26.33 16.30 -6.21
C PRO A 216 27.35 15.85 -5.17
N ALA A 217 28.62 15.81 -5.57
CA ALA A 217 29.71 15.53 -4.62
C ALA A 217 29.56 16.48 -3.43
N ALA A 218 29.60 15.93 -2.21
CA ALA A 218 29.57 16.77 -1.02
C ALA A 218 30.65 17.82 -1.15
N GLU A 219 30.30 19.11 -1.11
CA GLU A 219 31.27 20.16 -1.02
C GLU A 219 32.18 19.86 0.17
N GLU A 220 33.48 19.79 -0.05
CA GLU A 220 34.42 19.64 1.06
C GLU A 220 34.15 20.76 2.08
N PRO A 221 34.08 20.46 3.36
CA PRO A 221 33.85 21.48 4.37
C PRO A 221 34.90 22.58 4.19
N TYR A 222 34.49 23.83 4.04
CA TYR A 222 35.36 24.97 3.95
C TYR A 222 36.34 24.94 5.12
N ASP A 223 37.66 24.71 4.81
CA ASP A 223 38.70 24.79 5.83
C ASP A 223 39.10 26.26 5.99
N TRP A 224 38.63 26.89 7.05
CA TRP A 224 38.95 28.26 7.43
C TRP A 224 40.46 28.47 7.71
N ARG A 225 41.27 27.40 7.72
CA ARG A 225 42.72 27.48 7.95
C ARG A 225 43.50 27.77 6.66
N ASP A 226 42.82 27.70 5.51
CA ASP A 226 43.42 27.99 4.21
C ASP A 226 43.13 29.44 3.74
N ALA A 227 42.61 30.33 4.60
CA ALA A 227 42.31 31.73 4.33
C ALA A 227 43.28 32.69 5.01
#